data_2cc3203524b70d665149ff2c9dbd348a
#
_entry.id   2cc3203524b70d665149ff2c9dbd348a
#
_cell.length_a   1.000
_cell.length_b   1.000
_cell.length_c   1.000
_cell.angle_alpha   90.00
_cell.angle_beta   90.00
_cell.angle_gamma   90.00
#
_symmetry.space_group_name_H-M   'P 1'
#
loop_
_entity.id
_entity.type
_entity.pdbx_description
1 polymer ?
#
loop_
_entity_poly.entity_id
_entity_poly.type
_entity_poly.pdbx_seq_one_letter_code
_entity_poly.pdbx_strand_id
1 'polypeptide(L)'
;DLDKSVNLQNSINLTDEIAKENQDSNVMFSPTSLNFALGMLAEGAEGETKNALNEYLGTDDFAAYARMYMNVIKSYNTEDENYGYTSKLKIADALWVNQGLTLQDQFQKKAEDNFEAKAEILDFSDKENTCNTINAWCNENTEGLIPEIMKPDMLNENSELCLTNSLYFESGWSQDPWDVSDEKEKF
;
A
#
# COMPACT_ATOMS: atom_id res chain seq x y z
N ASP A 1 14.78 16.14 -1.13
CA ASP A 1 15.33 14.77 -1.27
C ASP A 1 14.87 13.90 -0.10
N LEU A 2 14.52 12.64 -0.37
CA LEU A 2 14.13 11.67 0.66
C LEU A 2 15.31 11.39 1.61
N ASP A 3 15.13 11.64 2.91
CA ASP A 3 16.07 11.16 3.93
C ASP A 3 15.82 9.65 4.17
N LYS A 4 16.56 8.84 3.45
CA LYS A 4 16.44 7.37 3.50
C LYS A 4 16.70 6.81 4.90
N SER A 5 17.52 7.50 5.71
CA SER A 5 17.85 7.04 7.06
C SER A 5 16.65 7.21 8.01
N VAL A 6 15.95 8.33 7.94
CA VAL A 6 14.72 8.60 8.71
C VAL A 6 13.60 7.64 8.28
N ASN A 7 13.35 7.55 6.99
CA ASN A 7 12.29 6.67 6.46
C ASN A 7 12.54 5.19 6.83
N LEU A 8 13.78 4.72 6.69
CA LEU A 8 14.15 3.35 7.07
C LEU A 8 13.98 3.11 8.58
N GLN A 9 14.44 4.05 9.42
CA GLN A 9 14.31 3.91 10.87
C GLN A 9 12.86 3.86 11.32
N ASN A 10 12.01 4.74 10.76
CA ASN A 10 10.57 4.74 11.06
C ASN A 10 9.88 3.44 10.60
N SER A 11 10.27 2.92 9.43
CA SER A 11 9.78 1.64 8.92
C SER A 11 10.17 0.46 9.83
N ILE A 12 11.41 0.45 10.33
CA ILE A 12 11.89 -0.56 11.27
C ILE A 12 11.14 -0.46 12.60
N ASN A 13 11.01 0.74 13.16
CA ASN A 13 10.34 0.97 14.42
C ASN A 13 8.88 0.50 14.37
N LEU A 14 8.15 0.83 13.29
CA LEU A 14 6.77 0.40 13.12
C LEU A 14 6.65 -1.12 12.96
N THR A 15 7.54 -1.74 12.21
CA THR A 15 7.57 -3.19 12.05
C THR A 15 7.80 -3.90 13.41
N ASP A 16 8.70 -3.36 14.23
CA ASP A 16 9.00 -3.87 15.57
C ASP A 16 7.78 -3.72 16.50
N GLU A 17 7.07 -2.60 16.46
CA GLU A 17 5.84 -2.41 17.25
C GLU A 17 4.74 -3.40 16.83
N ILE A 18 4.50 -3.58 15.54
CA ILE A 18 3.52 -4.54 15.02
C ILE A 18 3.89 -5.97 15.45
N ALA A 19 5.18 -6.34 15.39
CA ALA A 19 5.65 -7.64 15.81
C ALA A 19 5.47 -7.87 17.33
N LYS A 20 5.71 -6.85 18.14
CA LYS A 20 5.50 -6.91 19.60
C LYS A 20 4.04 -7.11 19.99
N GLU A 21 3.11 -6.50 19.24
CA GLU A 21 1.67 -6.66 19.47
C GLU A 21 1.13 -8.02 19.01
N ASN A 22 1.89 -8.74 18.17
CA ASN A 22 1.47 -10.01 17.55
C ASN A 22 2.45 -11.17 17.83
N GLN A 23 2.96 -11.27 19.05
CA GLN A 23 4.01 -12.24 19.43
C GLN A 23 3.65 -13.71 19.21
N ASP A 24 2.38 -14.05 19.22
CA ASP A 24 1.88 -15.42 19.08
C ASP A 24 1.41 -15.75 17.64
N SER A 25 1.66 -14.87 16.67
CA SER A 25 1.21 -15.04 15.30
C SER A 25 2.26 -14.63 14.28
N ASN A 26 2.14 -15.18 13.07
CA ASN A 26 2.97 -14.76 11.96
C ASN A 26 2.56 -13.34 11.55
N VAL A 27 3.54 -12.47 11.34
CA VAL A 27 3.34 -11.09 10.89
C VAL A 27 3.97 -10.93 9.51
N MET A 28 3.19 -10.41 8.57
CA MET A 28 3.69 -9.92 7.30
C MET A 28 3.25 -8.47 7.12
N PHE A 29 4.18 -7.58 6.96
CA PHE A 29 3.94 -6.16 6.83
C PHE A 29 4.87 -5.53 5.78
N SER A 30 4.35 -4.63 4.97
CA SER A 30 5.13 -3.87 4.00
C SER A 30 5.19 -2.39 4.39
N PRO A 31 6.29 -1.91 4.96
CA PRO A 31 6.48 -0.49 5.22
C PRO A 31 6.39 0.38 3.96
N THR A 32 6.89 -0.13 2.83
CA THR A 32 6.81 0.58 1.54
C THR A 32 5.36 0.84 1.13
N SER A 33 4.50 -0.16 1.27
CA SER A 33 3.06 -0.07 0.99
C SER A 33 2.41 1.04 1.83
N LEU A 34 2.66 1.05 3.15
CA LEU A 34 2.16 2.09 4.04
C LEU A 34 2.70 3.48 3.68
N ASN A 35 4.00 3.58 3.36
CA ASN A 35 4.61 4.86 3.00
C ASN A 35 3.98 5.47 1.75
N PHE A 36 3.55 4.65 0.77
CA PHE A 36 2.82 5.12 -0.39
C PHE A 36 1.46 5.70 0.00
N ALA A 37 0.68 4.99 0.83
CA ALA A 37 -0.61 5.48 1.31
C ALA A 37 -0.46 6.78 2.11
N LEU A 38 0.52 6.86 3.03
CA LEU A 38 0.80 8.06 3.82
C LEU A 38 1.33 9.21 2.95
N GLY A 39 2.15 8.92 1.94
CA GLY A 39 2.62 9.91 0.98
C GLY A 39 1.49 10.52 0.16
N MET A 40 0.55 9.68 -0.28
CA MET A 40 -0.65 10.15 -0.97
C MET A 40 -1.52 11.02 -0.03
N LEU A 41 -1.68 10.63 1.23
CA LEU A 41 -2.39 11.43 2.22
C LEU A 41 -1.71 12.79 2.45
N ALA A 42 -0.37 12.84 2.48
CA ALA A 42 0.39 14.07 2.65
C ALA A 42 0.18 15.08 1.50
N GLU A 43 -0.15 14.61 0.29
CA GLU A 43 -0.49 15.48 -0.84
C GLU A 43 -1.82 16.23 -0.66
N GLY A 44 -2.73 15.67 0.11
CA GLY A 44 -4.01 16.30 0.46
C GLY A 44 -4.02 17.00 1.82
N ALA A 45 -3.01 16.80 2.64
CA ALA A 45 -2.93 17.37 3.98
C ALA A 45 -2.33 18.79 3.98
N GLU A 46 -2.68 19.58 4.99
CA GLU A 46 -2.13 20.90 5.26
C GLU A 46 -1.72 21.06 6.73
N GLY A 47 -0.98 22.11 7.05
CA GLY A 47 -0.61 22.50 8.40
C GLY A 47 0.16 21.42 9.18
N GLU A 48 -0.21 21.19 10.43
CA GLU A 48 0.49 20.27 11.33
C GLU A 48 0.41 18.82 10.87
N THR A 49 -0.71 18.40 10.28
CA THR A 49 -0.88 17.05 9.75
C THR A 49 0.12 16.78 8.62
N LYS A 50 0.25 17.71 7.68
CA LYS A 50 1.23 17.60 6.60
C LYS A 50 2.66 17.53 7.14
N ASN A 51 2.98 18.38 8.10
CA ASN A 51 4.31 18.40 8.71
C ASN A 51 4.65 17.07 9.38
N ALA A 52 3.71 16.50 10.15
CA ALA A 52 3.91 15.21 10.81
C ALA A 52 4.10 14.06 9.80
N LEU A 53 3.32 14.05 8.72
CA LEU A 53 3.48 13.05 7.65
C LEU A 53 4.84 13.19 6.95
N ASN A 54 5.25 14.41 6.62
CA ASN A 54 6.54 14.67 5.99
C ASN A 54 7.73 14.28 6.89
N GLU A 55 7.62 14.56 8.19
CA GLU A 55 8.63 14.14 9.18
C GLU A 55 8.74 12.61 9.25
N TYR A 56 7.61 11.90 9.31
CA TYR A 56 7.60 10.44 9.29
C TYR A 56 8.18 9.86 8.00
N LEU A 57 7.81 10.43 6.85
CA LEU A 57 8.27 9.98 5.54
C LEU A 57 9.73 10.36 5.24
N GLY A 58 10.31 11.31 6.00
CA GLY A 58 11.67 11.82 5.78
C GLY A 58 11.80 12.70 4.54
N THR A 59 10.71 13.31 4.08
CA THR A 59 10.72 14.21 2.92
C THR A 59 9.45 15.06 2.88
N ASP A 60 9.56 16.24 2.30
CA ASP A 60 8.45 17.14 1.98
C ASP A 60 7.87 16.93 0.56
N ASP A 61 8.45 16.02 -0.22
CA ASP A 61 8.07 15.68 -1.60
C ASP A 61 8.12 14.16 -1.81
N PHE A 62 7.27 13.43 -1.11
CA PHE A 62 7.18 11.98 -1.27
C PHE A 62 6.61 11.60 -2.65
N ALA A 63 5.80 12.47 -3.26
CA ALA A 63 5.23 12.25 -4.58
C ALA A 63 6.29 12.06 -5.67
N ALA A 64 7.38 12.85 -5.62
CA ALA A 64 8.50 12.68 -6.55
C ALA A 64 9.19 11.31 -6.37
N TYR A 65 9.35 10.86 -5.11
CA TYR A 65 9.88 9.53 -4.80
C TYR A 65 8.94 8.43 -5.29
N ALA A 66 7.64 8.53 -5.02
CA ALA A 66 6.64 7.55 -5.45
C ALA A 66 6.65 7.37 -6.97
N ARG A 67 6.63 8.46 -7.73
CA ARG A 67 6.70 8.43 -9.20
C ARG A 67 7.99 7.77 -9.71
N MET A 68 9.14 8.08 -9.11
CA MET A 68 10.40 7.43 -9.46
C MET A 68 10.34 5.92 -9.17
N TYR A 69 9.83 5.55 -8.01
CA TYR A 69 9.74 4.17 -7.56
C TYR A 69 8.79 3.34 -8.44
N MET A 70 7.63 3.91 -8.83
CA MET A 70 6.70 3.26 -9.77
C MET A 70 7.34 2.98 -11.13
N ASN A 71 8.17 3.89 -11.64
CA ASN A 71 8.92 3.67 -12.87
C ASN A 71 9.96 2.53 -12.73
N VAL A 72 10.62 2.44 -11.58
CA VAL A 72 11.56 1.34 -11.28
C VAL A 72 10.81 0.02 -11.20
N ILE A 73 9.67 -0.05 -10.50
CA ILE A 73 8.83 -1.25 -10.42
C ILE A 73 8.47 -1.76 -11.81
N LYS A 74 8.00 -0.87 -12.69
CA LYS A 74 7.64 -1.22 -14.07
C LYS A 74 8.82 -1.82 -14.86
N SER A 75 10.04 -1.37 -14.56
CA SER A 75 11.25 -1.88 -15.23
C SER A 75 11.67 -3.28 -14.75
N TYR A 76 11.26 -3.67 -13.55
CA TYR A 76 11.55 -4.99 -12.97
C TYR A 76 10.46 -6.03 -13.21
N ASN A 77 9.28 -5.61 -13.66
CA ASN A 77 8.24 -6.54 -14.08
C ASN A 77 8.62 -7.14 -15.43
N THR A 78 9.27 -8.29 -15.40
CA THR A 78 9.80 -8.97 -16.59
C THR A 78 9.34 -10.42 -16.61
N GLU A 79 9.05 -10.90 -17.83
CA GLU A 79 8.94 -12.32 -18.12
C GLU A 79 10.24 -12.72 -18.82
N ASP A 80 11.05 -13.55 -18.19
CA ASP A 80 12.27 -14.07 -18.80
C ASP A 80 12.07 -15.52 -19.18
N GLU A 81 11.73 -15.75 -20.46
CA GLU A 81 11.50 -17.08 -21.02
C GLU A 81 12.74 -17.98 -20.97
N ASN A 82 13.95 -17.40 -20.90
CA ASN A 82 15.20 -18.18 -20.94
C ASN A 82 15.52 -18.80 -19.58
N TYR A 83 15.10 -18.15 -18.48
CA TYR A 83 15.36 -18.62 -17.13
C TYR A 83 14.12 -19.23 -16.47
N GLY A 84 12.96 -19.19 -17.12
CA GLY A 84 11.73 -19.83 -16.65
C GLY A 84 11.14 -19.21 -15.38
N TYR A 85 11.48 -17.95 -15.07
CA TYR A 85 10.86 -17.22 -13.98
C TYR A 85 10.30 -15.88 -14.45
N THR A 86 9.23 -15.49 -13.80
CA THR A 86 8.66 -14.14 -13.89
C THR A 86 8.94 -13.40 -12.61
N SER A 87 9.21 -12.11 -12.70
CA SER A 87 9.25 -11.22 -11.54
C SER A 87 8.13 -10.20 -11.69
N LYS A 88 7.26 -10.13 -10.69
CA LYS A 88 6.11 -9.26 -10.68
C LYS A 88 6.01 -8.54 -9.34
N LEU A 89 6.10 -7.22 -9.38
CA LEU A 89 5.85 -6.35 -8.25
C LEU A 89 4.77 -5.35 -8.66
N LYS A 90 3.67 -5.30 -7.92
CA LYS A 90 2.55 -4.40 -8.17
C LYS A 90 2.23 -3.67 -6.87
N ILE A 91 2.21 -2.35 -6.93
CA ILE A 91 1.66 -1.49 -5.89
C ILE A 91 0.44 -0.80 -6.50
N ALA A 92 -0.66 -0.80 -5.79
CA ALA A 92 -1.87 -0.12 -6.20
C ALA A 92 -2.46 0.65 -5.02
N ASP A 93 -2.86 1.88 -5.29
CA ASP A 93 -3.46 2.79 -4.34
C ASP A 93 -4.88 3.15 -4.77
N ALA A 94 -5.78 3.36 -3.81
CA ALA A 94 -7.11 3.88 -4.10
C ALA A 94 -7.63 4.81 -3.01
N LEU A 95 -8.36 5.83 -3.49
CA LEU A 95 -9.09 6.81 -2.71
C LEU A 95 -10.58 6.54 -2.90
N TRP A 96 -11.25 6.17 -1.82
CA TRP A 96 -12.69 5.99 -1.81
C TRP A 96 -13.30 7.15 -1.03
N VAL A 97 -14.13 7.92 -1.68
CA VAL A 97 -14.68 9.17 -1.13
C VAL A 97 -16.16 8.98 -0.88
N ASN A 98 -16.62 9.34 0.31
CA ASN A 98 -18.05 9.26 0.61
C ASN A 98 -18.84 10.24 -0.27
N GLN A 99 -19.99 9.79 -0.75
CA GLN A 99 -20.89 10.65 -1.53
C GLN A 99 -21.25 11.94 -0.77
N GLY A 100 -21.35 13.05 -1.50
CA GLY A 100 -21.57 14.36 -0.89
C GLY A 100 -20.30 15.15 -0.58
N LEU A 101 -19.14 14.49 -0.64
CA LEU A 101 -17.84 15.15 -0.60
C LEU A 101 -17.29 15.31 -2.02
N THR A 102 -16.48 16.32 -2.19
CA THR A 102 -15.80 16.57 -3.46
C THR A 102 -14.30 16.62 -3.21
N LEU A 103 -13.55 15.75 -3.87
CA LEU A 103 -12.10 15.88 -3.92
C LEU A 103 -11.73 17.14 -4.70
N GLN A 104 -10.73 17.85 -4.21
CA GLN A 104 -10.15 18.94 -5.00
C GLN A 104 -9.47 18.35 -6.25
N ASP A 105 -9.77 18.89 -7.41
CA ASP A 105 -9.21 18.44 -8.70
C ASP A 105 -7.69 18.33 -8.68
N GLN A 106 -7.02 19.27 -7.98
CA GLN A 106 -5.58 19.28 -7.84
C GLN A 106 -5.07 18.09 -7.02
N PHE A 107 -5.77 17.70 -5.97
CA PHE A 107 -5.41 16.54 -5.15
C PHE A 107 -5.64 15.24 -5.92
N GLN A 108 -6.82 15.10 -6.54
CA GLN A 108 -7.11 13.93 -7.37
C GLN A 108 -6.05 13.74 -8.45
N LYS A 109 -5.73 14.83 -9.19
CA LYS A 109 -4.69 14.78 -10.21
C LYS A 109 -3.32 14.36 -9.68
N LYS A 110 -2.92 14.83 -8.51
CA LYS A 110 -1.65 14.43 -7.89
C LYS A 110 -1.65 12.95 -7.49
N ALA A 111 -2.76 12.45 -6.96
CA ALA A 111 -2.91 11.03 -6.63
C ALA A 111 -2.79 10.14 -7.88
N GLU A 112 -3.46 10.51 -8.95
CA GLU A 112 -3.39 9.80 -10.23
C GLU A 112 -1.99 9.89 -10.87
N ASP A 113 -1.41 11.09 -10.98
CA ASP A 113 -0.14 11.31 -11.70
C ASP A 113 1.09 10.74 -10.98
N ASN A 114 1.11 10.73 -9.64
CA ASN A 114 2.30 10.36 -8.86
C ASN A 114 2.21 8.97 -8.25
N PHE A 115 1.00 8.49 -7.92
CA PHE A 115 0.78 7.21 -7.26
C PHE A 115 0.00 6.22 -8.13
N GLU A 116 -0.44 6.65 -9.33
CA GLU A 116 -1.34 5.87 -10.19
C GLU A 116 -2.62 5.42 -9.44
N ALA A 117 -3.04 6.24 -8.48
CA ALA A 117 -4.14 5.91 -7.59
C ALA A 117 -5.48 5.99 -8.31
N LYS A 118 -6.36 5.04 -8.01
CA LYS A 118 -7.78 5.11 -8.37
C LYS A 118 -8.49 6.06 -7.40
N ALA A 119 -9.33 6.96 -7.91
CA ALA A 119 -10.24 7.75 -7.09
C ALA A 119 -11.69 7.45 -7.48
N GLU A 120 -12.53 7.10 -6.52
CA GLU A 120 -13.94 6.76 -6.76
C GLU A 120 -14.83 7.26 -5.64
N ILE A 121 -16.02 7.76 -5.99
CA ILE A 121 -17.04 8.19 -5.04
C ILE A 121 -17.98 7.02 -4.78
N LEU A 122 -18.17 6.67 -3.51
CA LEU A 122 -19.05 5.60 -3.07
C LEU A 122 -20.06 6.13 -2.04
N ASP A 123 -21.17 5.43 -1.90
CA ASP A 123 -22.14 5.67 -0.83
C ASP A 123 -21.78 4.85 0.41
N PHE A 124 -21.08 5.46 1.37
CA PHE A 124 -20.68 4.78 2.61
C PHE A 124 -21.86 4.43 3.53
N SER A 125 -23.07 4.91 3.25
CA SER A 125 -24.28 4.46 3.93
C SER A 125 -24.73 3.07 3.43
N ASP A 126 -24.48 2.75 2.16
CA ASP A 126 -24.57 1.39 1.61
C ASP A 126 -23.27 0.63 1.89
N LYS A 127 -23.09 0.24 3.14
CA LYS A 127 -21.87 -0.39 3.63
C LYS A 127 -21.54 -1.69 2.91
N GLU A 128 -22.55 -2.47 2.56
CA GLU A 128 -22.36 -3.75 1.88
C GLU A 128 -21.79 -3.54 0.46
N ASN A 129 -22.40 -2.68 -0.32
CA ASN A 129 -21.93 -2.38 -1.67
C ASN A 129 -20.55 -1.70 -1.66
N THR A 130 -20.30 -0.79 -0.71
CA THR A 130 -18.99 -0.14 -0.52
C THR A 130 -17.90 -1.18 -0.21
N CYS A 131 -18.14 -2.09 0.74
CA CYS A 131 -17.20 -3.15 1.07
C CYS A 131 -16.95 -4.09 -0.12
N ASN A 132 -18.00 -4.48 -0.83
CA ASN A 132 -17.87 -5.33 -2.01
C ASN A 132 -17.01 -4.67 -3.10
N THR A 133 -17.19 -3.37 -3.33
CA THR A 133 -16.40 -2.62 -4.31
C THR A 133 -14.92 -2.54 -3.91
N ILE A 134 -14.63 -2.20 -2.66
CA ILE A 134 -13.25 -2.12 -2.14
C ILE A 134 -12.59 -3.50 -2.14
N ASN A 135 -13.31 -4.54 -1.72
CA ASN A 135 -12.79 -5.91 -1.70
C ASN A 135 -12.53 -6.44 -3.11
N ALA A 136 -13.41 -6.17 -4.07
CA ALA A 136 -13.19 -6.55 -5.46
C ALA A 136 -11.92 -5.90 -6.03
N TRP A 137 -11.69 -4.61 -5.74
CA TRP A 137 -10.48 -3.91 -6.13
C TRP A 137 -9.22 -4.53 -5.50
N CYS A 138 -9.26 -4.87 -4.21
CA CYS A 138 -8.14 -5.51 -3.52
C CYS A 138 -7.84 -6.89 -4.11
N ASN A 139 -8.87 -7.70 -4.31
CA ASN A 139 -8.75 -9.04 -4.92
C ASN A 139 -8.11 -8.97 -6.31
N GLU A 140 -8.51 -8.02 -7.15
CA GLU A 140 -7.92 -7.80 -8.47
C GLU A 140 -6.45 -7.38 -8.40
N ASN A 141 -6.11 -6.46 -7.48
CA ASN A 141 -4.76 -5.93 -7.35
C ASN A 141 -3.79 -6.86 -6.60
N THR A 142 -4.30 -7.93 -6.00
CA THR A 142 -3.51 -8.98 -5.33
C THR A 142 -3.59 -10.34 -6.04
N GLU A 143 -4.01 -10.36 -7.30
CA GLU A 143 -4.15 -11.60 -8.10
C GLU A 143 -4.98 -12.69 -7.39
N GLY A 144 -6.00 -12.27 -6.65
CA GLY A 144 -6.89 -13.16 -5.92
C GLY A 144 -6.38 -13.64 -4.55
N LEU A 145 -5.19 -13.21 -4.10
CA LEU A 145 -4.63 -13.66 -2.82
C LEU A 145 -5.32 -13.02 -1.61
N ILE A 146 -5.83 -11.79 -1.75
CA ILE A 146 -6.52 -11.07 -0.67
C ILE A 146 -7.93 -10.69 -1.15
N PRO A 147 -8.92 -11.58 -0.95
CA PRO A 147 -10.28 -11.36 -1.44
C PRO A 147 -11.07 -10.38 -0.56
N GLU A 148 -10.66 -10.13 0.68
CA GLU A 148 -11.39 -9.29 1.63
C GLU A 148 -10.43 -8.53 2.55
N ILE A 149 -10.54 -7.19 2.55
CA ILE A 149 -9.81 -6.28 3.45
C ILE A 149 -10.76 -5.37 4.23
N MET A 150 -12.00 -5.22 3.76
CA MET A 150 -12.98 -4.29 4.32
C MET A 150 -14.24 -5.05 4.76
N LYS A 151 -14.70 -4.74 5.98
CA LYS A 151 -15.96 -5.25 6.53
C LYS A 151 -16.92 -4.10 6.85
N PRO A 152 -18.24 -4.34 6.85
CA PRO A 152 -19.24 -3.28 7.08
C PRO A 152 -19.11 -2.56 8.43
N ASP A 153 -18.55 -3.20 9.45
CA ASP A 153 -18.32 -2.63 10.78
C ASP A 153 -17.11 -1.68 10.84
N MET A 154 -16.23 -1.73 9.85
CA MET A 154 -15.10 -0.80 9.70
C MET A 154 -15.54 0.59 9.20
N LEU A 155 -16.70 0.67 8.54
CA LEU A 155 -17.28 1.93 8.11
C LEU A 155 -18.24 2.47 9.18
N ASN A 156 -18.04 3.73 9.59
CA ASN A 156 -18.94 4.43 10.48
C ASN A 156 -19.64 5.61 9.76
N GLU A 157 -20.64 6.19 10.42
CA GLU A 157 -21.45 7.28 9.85
C GLU A 157 -20.66 8.55 9.52
N ASN A 158 -19.48 8.71 10.15
CA ASN A 158 -18.61 9.87 9.96
C ASN A 158 -17.40 9.55 9.06
N SER A 159 -17.37 8.39 8.45
CA SER A 159 -16.31 8.05 7.50
C SER A 159 -16.48 8.90 6.23
N GLU A 160 -15.48 9.72 5.96
CA GLU A 160 -15.48 10.65 4.83
C GLU A 160 -14.62 10.15 3.68
N LEU A 161 -13.50 9.54 4.03
CA LEU A 161 -12.48 9.04 3.12
C LEU A 161 -11.96 7.70 3.60
N CYS A 162 -11.78 6.76 2.68
CA CYS A 162 -11.05 5.54 2.90
C CYS A 162 -9.88 5.46 1.92
N LEU A 163 -8.70 5.18 2.44
CA LEU A 163 -7.47 4.94 1.68
C LEU A 163 -7.18 3.45 1.71
N THR A 164 -6.95 2.86 0.56
CA THR A 164 -6.49 1.48 0.47
C THR A 164 -5.22 1.42 -0.36
N ASN A 165 -4.31 0.59 0.08
CA ASN A 165 -3.11 0.25 -0.66
C ASN A 165 -2.97 -1.27 -0.70
N SER A 166 -2.50 -1.79 -1.82
CA SER A 166 -2.13 -3.19 -1.95
C SER A 166 -0.72 -3.31 -2.55
N LEU A 167 0.02 -4.31 -2.09
CA LEU A 167 1.30 -4.71 -2.67
C LEU A 167 1.25 -6.20 -2.98
N TYR A 168 1.48 -6.54 -4.24
CA TYR A 168 1.65 -7.91 -4.70
C TYR A 168 3.09 -8.13 -5.15
N PHE A 169 3.71 -9.19 -4.67
CA PHE A 169 5.06 -9.58 -5.06
C PHE A 169 5.10 -11.06 -5.40
N GLU A 170 5.60 -11.36 -6.58
CA GLU A 170 5.87 -12.72 -7.06
C GLU A 170 7.23 -12.73 -7.75
N SER A 171 8.07 -13.68 -7.43
CA SER A 171 9.35 -13.86 -8.12
C SER A 171 9.85 -15.30 -7.97
N GLY A 172 10.48 -15.81 -9.02
CA GLY A 172 11.24 -17.05 -8.93
C GLY A 172 12.56 -16.86 -8.18
N TRP A 173 13.04 -17.93 -7.58
CA TRP A 173 14.38 -17.95 -6.99
C TRP A 173 15.42 -18.13 -8.10
N SER A 174 16.50 -17.36 -8.05
CA SER A 174 17.58 -17.45 -9.04
C SER A 174 18.42 -18.72 -8.94
N GLN A 175 18.34 -19.42 -7.82
CA GLN A 175 18.98 -20.71 -7.54
C GLN A 175 18.06 -21.50 -6.61
N ASP A 176 18.15 -22.84 -6.64
CA ASP A 176 17.42 -23.68 -5.69
C ASP A 176 17.94 -23.40 -4.29
N PRO A 177 17.23 -22.61 -3.45
CA PRO A 177 17.86 -21.99 -2.28
C PRO A 177 17.86 -22.85 -1.04
N TRP A 178 17.14 -23.99 -1.06
CA TRP A 178 16.87 -24.74 0.16
C TRP A 178 17.06 -26.26 -0.02
N ASP A 179 17.98 -26.83 0.76
CA ASP A 179 17.80 -28.20 1.18
C ASP A 179 16.64 -28.23 2.18
N VAL A 180 15.53 -28.83 1.78
CA VAL A 180 14.40 -29.01 2.71
C VAL A 180 14.85 -29.99 3.79
N SER A 181 15.13 -29.49 4.98
CA SER A 181 15.37 -30.33 6.14
C SER A 181 14.08 -31.10 6.47
N ASP A 182 14.16 -32.41 6.60
CA ASP A 182 13.07 -33.25 7.11
C ASP A 182 12.78 -33.00 8.61
N GLU A 183 13.63 -32.27 9.31
CA GLU A 183 13.48 -31.90 10.71
C GLU A 183 12.63 -30.63 10.84
N LYS A 184 11.49 -30.75 11.53
CA LYS A 184 10.64 -29.60 11.89
C LYS A 184 11.29 -28.86 13.04
N GLU A 185 11.84 -27.69 12.77
CA GLU A 185 12.24 -26.75 13.81
C GLU A 185 11.05 -25.84 14.17
N LYS A 186 10.95 -25.49 15.47
CA LYS A 186 10.02 -24.46 15.93
C LYS A 186 10.68 -23.11 15.72
N PHE A 187 9.99 -22.25 14.99
CA PHE A 187 10.29 -20.83 15.00
C PHE A 187 9.85 -20.20 16.31
#